data_83ad53785a6449f2d2d076b0b7319b69
#
_entry.id   83ad53785a6449f2d2d076b0b7319b69
#
_cell.length_a   1.000
_cell.length_b   1.000
_cell.length_c   1.000
_cell.angle_alpha   90.00
_cell.angle_beta   90.00
_cell.angle_gamma   90.00
#
_symmetry.space_group_name_H-M   'P 1'
#
loop_
_entity.id
_entity.type
_entity.pdbx_description
1 polymer ?
#
loop_
_entity_poly.entity_id
_entity_poly.type
_entity_poly.pdbx_seq_one_letter_code
_entity_poly.pdbx_strand_id
1 'polypeptide(L)'
;MSTIELRDIHVTFHEGGKTVEAVKGVNLLALDGEIFGIVGYSGAGKSTLVRTINLLERPTQGHVLIDGEDVTQATGAKLRELRRKIGFVFQSFNLVGNLTVGQNIQFALKAGGWKRDQWHDRTIELLRLVGLEDRVDSYPSGLSGGQKQRVAIARALANDPKILLCDEATSALDLETTEDILALLKRINRELKITIVFITHQLEVAKQVFDHVAVMEQGVIVEQGETFDVFSAPKHPTTKSLVGRFLGISLPPQLIESLPAGELVQLTYRGDDALEPLISDVAVRRGVSINVLHGNVEYFGTRPIGVLIVLISGEDGAVRQALADLKSKVLEFHVLDRAKIAAGATTTQAIDAAADAQVGGVNASSQQAQAQQAQAEAQQAQNEQTKEEAR
;
A
#
# COMPACT_ATOMS: atom_id res chain seq x y z
N MET A 1 12.74 16.42 14.04
CA MET A 1 12.15 15.09 13.77
C MET A 1 10.68 15.19 14.08
N SER A 2 9.79 14.71 13.21
CA SER A 2 8.34 14.87 13.43
C SER A 2 7.63 13.53 13.29
N THR A 3 7.63 12.79 14.40
CA THR A 3 6.90 11.53 14.51
C THR A 3 5.43 11.77 14.88
N ILE A 4 4.55 10.94 14.32
CA ILE A 4 3.12 10.94 14.66
C ILE A 4 2.80 9.58 15.28
N GLU A 5 2.30 9.58 16.51
CA GLU A 5 1.87 8.37 17.17
C GLU A 5 0.41 8.50 17.62
N LEU A 6 -0.40 7.56 17.17
CA LEU A 6 -1.79 7.41 17.59
C LEU A 6 -1.88 6.20 18.51
N ARG A 7 -2.41 6.39 19.72
CA ARG A 7 -2.57 5.32 20.72
C ARG A 7 -4.02 5.15 21.07
N ASP A 8 -4.57 3.98 20.75
CA ASP A 8 -5.92 3.56 21.07
C ASP A 8 -6.99 4.60 20.68
N ILE A 9 -6.89 5.14 19.46
CA ILE A 9 -7.78 6.20 18.98
C ILE A 9 -9.17 5.66 18.70
N HIS A 10 -10.16 6.24 19.36
CA HIS A 10 -11.58 6.05 19.07
C HIS A 10 -12.21 7.38 18.61
N VAL A 11 -13.12 7.31 17.64
CA VAL A 11 -13.97 8.44 17.25
C VAL A 11 -15.38 7.95 17.05
N THR A 12 -16.29 8.48 17.88
CA THR A 12 -17.70 8.15 17.89
C THR A 12 -18.53 9.39 17.60
N PHE A 13 -19.37 9.31 16.57
CA PHE A 13 -20.34 10.36 16.25
C PHE A 13 -21.74 9.98 16.80
N HIS A 14 -22.43 11.00 17.28
CA HIS A 14 -23.83 10.89 17.72
C HIS A 14 -24.68 11.82 16.85
N GLU A 15 -25.43 11.27 15.92
CA GLU A 15 -26.27 12.04 15.00
C GLU A 15 -27.66 11.40 14.85
N GLY A 16 -28.71 12.18 15.04
CA GLY A 16 -30.10 11.71 14.86
C GLY A 16 -30.50 10.50 15.71
N GLY A 17 -29.92 10.35 16.92
CA GLY A 17 -30.17 9.20 17.80
C GLY A 17 -29.42 7.93 17.40
N LYS A 18 -28.58 7.98 16.38
CA LYS A 18 -27.67 6.88 15.99
C LYS A 18 -26.27 7.18 16.49
N THR A 19 -25.61 6.13 16.96
CA THR A 19 -24.19 6.16 17.35
C THR A 19 -23.39 5.43 16.29
N VAL A 20 -22.42 6.13 15.69
CA VAL A 20 -21.52 5.57 14.68
C VAL A 20 -20.09 5.69 15.19
N GLU A 21 -19.46 4.56 15.46
CA GLU A 21 -18.05 4.50 15.82
C GLU A 21 -17.23 4.40 14.53
N ALA A 22 -16.68 5.54 14.10
CA ALA A 22 -15.96 5.67 12.83
C ALA A 22 -14.50 5.22 12.93
N VAL A 23 -13.90 5.28 14.13
CA VAL A 23 -12.55 4.79 14.43
C VAL A 23 -12.60 4.02 15.75
N LYS A 24 -11.97 2.84 15.81
CA LYS A 24 -12.15 1.84 16.86
C LYS A 24 -10.81 1.31 17.34
N GLY A 25 -10.18 1.96 18.34
CA GLY A 25 -8.95 1.50 18.97
C GLY A 25 -7.74 1.46 18.03
N VAL A 26 -7.58 2.48 17.19
CA VAL A 26 -6.51 2.52 16.19
C VAL A 26 -5.18 2.91 16.84
N ASN A 27 -4.15 2.10 16.55
CA ASN A 27 -2.75 2.37 16.88
C ASN A 27 -1.96 2.54 15.58
N LEU A 28 -1.19 3.64 15.47
CA LEU A 28 -0.40 3.97 14.28
C LEU A 28 0.85 4.73 14.71
N LEU A 29 1.98 4.42 14.07
CA LEU A 29 3.23 5.18 14.21
C LEU A 29 3.75 5.54 12.83
N ALA A 30 3.77 6.84 12.52
CA ALA A 30 4.46 7.37 11.34
C ALA A 30 5.78 7.99 11.77
N LEU A 31 6.87 7.56 11.14
CA LEU A 31 8.23 7.97 11.47
C LEU A 31 8.58 9.30 10.82
N ASP A 32 9.59 9.96 11.36
CA ASP A 32 10.07 11.24 10.83
C ASP A 32 10.56 11.14 9.39
N GLY A 33 10.05 12.02 8.52
CA GLY A 33 10.48 12.15 7.14
C GLY A 33 9.94 11.07 6.20
N GLU A 34 9.12 10.12 6.66
CA GLU A 34 8.51 9.11 5.80
C GLU A 34 7.21 9.60 5.14
N ILE A 35 6.81 8.90 4.08
CA ILE A 35 5.47 8.99 3.49
C ILE A 35 4.68 7.78 3.96
N PHE A 36 3.81 7.98 4.96
CA PHE A 36 2.95 6.95 5.53
C PHE A 36 1.59 6.95 4.84
N GLY A 37 1.20 5.80 4.28
CA GLY A 37 -0.07 5.63 3.59
C GLY A 37 -1.16 5.01 4.46
N ILE A 38 -2.41 5.47 4.31
CA ILE A 38 -3.59 4.82 4.86
C ILE A 38 -4.51 4.46 3.70
N VAL A 39 -4.68 3.16 3.45
CA VAL A 39 -5.51 2.64 2.36
C VAL A 39 -6.73 1.90 2.89
N GLY A 40 -7.76 1.77 2.08
CA GLY A 40 -8.99 1.04 2.42
C GLY A 40 -10.18 1.54 1.63
N TYR A 41 -11.28 0.80 1.69
CA TYR A 41 -12.51 1.15 0.98
C TYR A 41 -13.12 2.48 1.46
N SER A 42 -13.99 3.07 0.63
CA SER A 42 -14.76 4.26 1.03
C SER A 42 -15.56 3.94 2.30
N GLY A 43 -15.61 4.90 3.24
CA GLY A 43 -16.29 4.72 4.52
C GLY A 43 -15.50 3.91 5.58
N ALA A 44 -14.27 3.48 5.32
CA ALA A 44 -13.46 2.75 6.31
C ALA A 44 -13.01 3.59 7.53
N GLY A 45 -13.24 4.92 7.54
CA GLY A 45 -12.85 5.81 8.64
C GLY A 45 -11.54 6.58 8.44
N LYS A 46 -10.88 6.43 7.28
CA LYS A 46 -9.55 7.01 6.98
C LYS A 46 -9.48 8.53 7.19
N SER A 47 -10.37 9.31 6.56
CA SER A 47 -10.40 10.77 6.69
C SER A 47 -10.69 11.21 8.13
N THR A 48 -11.55 10.47 8.86
CA THR A 48 -11.80 10.72 10.28
C THR A 48 -10.54 10.52 11.09
N LEU A 49 -9.82 9.41 10.87
CA LEU A 49 -8.56 9.11 11.57
C LEU A 49 -7.51 10.21 11.32
N VAL A 50 -7.26 10.60 10.07
CA VAL A 50 -6.23 11.62 9.76
C VAL A 50 -6.60 12.99 10.31
N ARG A 51 -7.89 13.34 10.37
CA ARG A 51 -8.35 14.58 11.01
C ARG A 51 -8.15 14.61 12.52
N THR A 52 -7.91 13.47 13.17
CA THR A 52 -7.53 13.49 14.59
C THR A 52 -6.11 13.99 14.81
N ILE A 53 -5.19 13.81 13.85
CA ILE A 53 -3.79 14.22 13.98
C ILE A 53 -3.65 15.74 14.19
N ASN A 54 -4.47 16.55 13.49
CA ASN A 54 -4.48 18.00 13.63
C ASN A 54 -5.65 18.52 14.49
N LEU A 55 -6.38 17.59 15.15
CA LEU A 55 -7.54 17.88 16.00
C LEU A 55 -8.65 18.66 15.27
N LEU A 56 -8.79 18.52 13.95
CA LEU A 56 -10.01 18.91 13.23
C LEU A 56 -11.18 18.03 13.70
N GLU A 57 -10.91 16.76 13.92
CA GLU A 57 -11.79 15.83 14.62
C GLU A 57 -11.12 15.45 15.93
N ARG A 58 -11.85 15.50 17.05
CA ARG A 58 -11.29 15.12 18.35
C ARG A 58 -11.54 13.65 18.62
N PRO A 59 -10.51 12.87 19.01
CA PRO A 59 -10.75 11.51 19.46
C PRO A 59 -11.66 11.51 20.70
N THR A 60 -12.59 10.56 20.74
CA THR A 60 -13.46 10.34 21.92
C THR A 60 -12.71 9.60 23.03
N GLN A 61 -11.71 8.79 22.64
CA GLN A 61 -10.77 8.10 23.52
C GLN A 61 -9.42 7.97 22.84
N GLY A 62 -8.37 7.70 23.63
CA GLY A 62 -7.01 7.53 23.15
C GLY A 62 -6.20 8.81 23.12
N HIS A 63 -4.97 8.73 22.59
CA HIS A 63 -3.98 9.79 22.63
C HIS A 63 -3.35 10.05 21.25
N VAL A 64 -3.21 11.31 20.92
CA VAL A 64 -2.46 11.78 19.73
C VAL A 64 -1.16 12.38 20.23
N LEU A 65 -0.03 11.80 19.85
CA LEU A 65 1.29 12.29 20.19
C LEU A 65 2.01 12.79 18.94
N ILE A 66 2.57 13.99 19.04
CA ILE A 66 3.43 14.59 18.00
C ILE A 66 4.79 14.85 18.64
N ASP A 67 5.85 14.27 18.10
CA ASP A 67 7.20 14.33 18.65
C ASP A 67 7.27 13.85 20.12
N GLY A 68 6.42 12.87 20.47
CA GLY A 68 6.31 12.36 21.84
C GLY A 68 5.49 13.23 22.80
N GLU A 69 5.05 14.44 22.39
CA GLU A 69 4.14 15.30 23.18
C GLU A 69 2.69 14.91 22.94
N ASP A 70 1.94 14.65 23.99
CA ASP A 70 0.49 14.42 23.93
C ASP A 70 -0.24 15.75 23.64
N VAL A 71 -0.82 15.84 22.45
CA VAL A 71 -1.54 17.02 21.97
C VAL A 71 -3.06 16.84 22.02
N THR A 72 -3.57 15.72 22.46
CA THR A 72 -5.00 15.32 22.40
C THR A 72 -5.95 16.38 22.94
N GLN A 73 -5.58 17.01 24.04
CA GLN A 73 -6.40 18.02 24.70
C GLN A 73 -5.97 19.45 24.36
N ALA A 74 -5.13 19.66 23.34
CA ALA A 74 -4.67 21.01 22.98
C ALA A 74 -5.84 21.93 22.60
N THR A 75 -5.84 23.15 23.15
CA THR A 75 -6.84 24.19 22.91
C THR A 75 -6.18 25.56 22.76
N GLY A 76 -6.93 26.55 22.31
CA GLY A 76 -6.48 27.96 22.28
C GLY A 76 -5.16 28.14 21.53
N ALA A 77 -4.15 28.69 22.21
CA ALA A 77 -2.84 28.97 21.60
C ALA A 77 -2.07 27.70 21.21
N LYS A 78 -2.09 26.66 22.07
CA LYS A 78 -1.43 25.36 21.80
C LYS A 78 -2.00 24.69 20.55
N LEU A 79 -3.32 24.72 20.36
CA LEU A 79 -3.96 24.17 19.16
C LEU A 79 -3.56 24.94 17.89
N ARG A 80 -3.47 26.26 17.97
CA ARG A 80 -3.01 27.09 16.83
C ARG A 80 -1.54 26.80 16.50
N GLU A 81 -0.70 26.60 17.50
CA GLU A 81 0.71 26.22 17.31
C GLU A 81 0.83 24.83 16.67
N LEU A 82 0.10 23.83 17.17
CA LEU A 82 0.02 22.51 16.56
C LEU A 82 -0.36 22.59 15.08
N ARG A 83 -1.44 23.32 14.76
CA ARG A 83 -1.94 23.44 13.38
C ARG A 83 -1.01 24.24 12.46
N ARG A 84 -0.10 25.05 12.97
CA ARG A 84 0.96 25.67 12.16
C ARG A 84 2.04 24.67 11.75
N LYS A 85 2.33 23.68 12.60
CA LYS A 85 3.31 22.62 12.34
C LYS A 85 2.75 21.55 11.37
N ILE A 86 1.45 21.57 11.06
CA ILE A 86 0.76 20.58 10.25
C ILE A 86 0.07 21.25 9.07
N GLY A 87 0.55 20.98 7.85
CA GLY A 87 -0.16 21.33 6.62
C GLY A 87 -1.27 20.32 6.32
N PHE A 88 -2.35 20.78 5.68
CA PHE A 88 -3.45 19.90 5.30
C PHE A 88 -3.87 20.15 3.85
N VAL A 89 -3.84 19.11 3.02
CA VAL A 89 -4.31 19.10 1.64
C VAL A 89 -5.62 18.32 1.60
N PHE A 90 -6.69 19.01 1.21
CA PHE A 90 -8.05 18.46 1.18
C PHE A 90 -8.38 17.83 -0.18
N GLN A 91 -9.26 16.87 -0.20
CA GLN A 91 -9.77 16.18 -1.40
C GLN A 91 -10.33 17.15 -2.45
N SER A 92 -11.08 18.17 -2.03
CA SER A 92 -11.75 19.14 -2.90
C SER A 92 -10.97 20.44 -3.08
N PHE A 93 -9.62 20.44 -2.91
CA PHE A 93 -8.72 21.61 -3.00
C PHE A 93 -9.01 22.68 -1.93
N ASN A 94 -10.26 23.00 -1.64
CA ASN A 94 -10.74 24.01 -0.69
C ASN A 94 -10.11 25.40 -0.90
N LEU A 95 -9.89 25.79 -2.17
CA LEU A 95 -9.43 27.14 -2.51
C LEU A 95 -10.57 28.14 -2.36
N VAL A 96 -10.25 29.32 -1.86
CA VAL A 96 -11.19 30.43 -1.75
C VAL A 96 -11.35 31.04 -3.14
N GLY A 97 -12.52 30.83 -3.76
CA GLY A 97 -12.76 31.11 -5.19
C GLY A 97 -12.67 32.57 -5.61
N ASN A 98 -12.94 33.51 -4.68
CA ASN A 98 -12.86 34.96 -4.90
C ASN A 98 -11.48 35.56 -4.52
N LEU A 99 -10.51 34.73 -4.17
CA LEU A 99 -9.12 35.11 -3.97
C LEU A 99 -8.26 34.60 -5.10
N THR A 100 -7.23 35.34 -5.49
CA THR A 100 -6.23 34.86 -6.45
C THR A 100 -5.40 33.73 -5.86
N VAL A 101 -4.59 33.08 -6.68
CA VAL A 101 -3.63 32.03 -6.28
C VAL A 101 -2.72 32.55 -5.17
N GLY A 102 -2.08 33.72 -5.40
CA GLY A 102 -1.23 34.35 -4.40
C GLY A 102 -1.97 34.67 -3.11
N GLN A 103 -3.19 35.21 -3.22
CA GLN A 103 -4.02 35.54 -2.05
C GLN A 103 -4.46 34.29 -1.25
N ASN A 104 -4.69 33.15 -1.90
CA ASN A 104 -4.95 31.89 -1.21
C ASN A 104 -3.77 31.44 -0.33
N ILE A 105 -2.53 31.63 -0.80
CA ILE A 105 -1.32 31.33 -0.01
C ILE A 105 -1.15 32.37 1.10
N GLN A 106 -1.31 33.67 0.79
CA GLN A 106 -1.21 34.77 1.77
C GLN A 106 -2.24 34.64 2.90
N PHE A 107 -3.42 34.06 2.61
CA PHE A 107 -4.42 33.76 3.64
C PHE A 107 -3.85 32.80 4.71
N ALA A 108 -3.11 31.77 4.30
CA ALA A 108 -2.46 30.84 5.22
C ALA A 108 -1.28 31.51 5.97
N LEU A 109 -0.47 32.33 5.30
CA LEU A 109 0.61 33.11 5.93
C LEU A 109 0.08 34.03 7.01
N LYS A 110 -1.03 34.76 6.73
CA LYS A 110 -1.72 35.59 7.70
C LYS A 110 -2.16 34.82 8.94
N ALA A 111 -2.78 33.64 8.72
CA ALA A 111 -3.21 32.74 9.82
C ALA A 111 -2.02 32.21 10.63
N GLY A 112 -0.87 32.02 9.98
CA GLY A 112 0.39 31.61 10.60
C GLY A 112 1.10 32.69 11.39
N GLY A 113 0.70 33.98 11.23
CA GLY A 113 1.30 35.10 11.92
C GLY A 113 2.54 35.69 11.23
N TRP A 114 2.73 35.41 9.96
CA TRP A 114 3.83 35.99 9.17
C TRP A 114 3.65 37.52 9.04
N LYS A 115 4.77 38.24 9.02
CA LYS A 115 4.76 39.68 8.77
C LYS A 115 4.36 39.99 7.33
N ARG A 116 3.63 41.05 7.10
CA ARG A 116 3.06 41.37 5.78
C ARG A 116 4.12 41.66 4.71
N ASP A 117 5.26 42.17 5.11
CA ASP A 117 6.42 42.43 4.24
C ASP A 117 7.06 41.12 3.70
N GLN A 118 6.88 39.99 4.38
CA GLN A 118 7.40 38.69 3.98
C GLN A 118 6.45 37.90 3.06
N TRP A 119 5.18 38.31 2.95
CA TRP A 119 4.15 37.50 2.25
C TRP A 119 4.44 37.32 0.77
N HIS A 120 4.88 38.40 0.08
CA HIS A 120 5.13 38.34 -1.36
C HIS A 120 6.23 37.33 -1.70
N ASP A 121 7.39 37.48 -1.09
CA ASP A 121 8.56 36.65 -1.36
C ASP A 121 8.28 35.18 -1.04
N ARG A 122 7.64 34.93 0.12
CA ARG A 122 7.25 33.57 0.52
C ARG A 122 6.21 32.97 -0.44
N THR A 123 5.25 33.76 -0.92
CA THR A 123 4.25 33.31 -1.90
C THR A 123 4.93 32.90 -3.21
N ILE A 124 5.85 33.71 -3.74
CA ILE A 124 6.57 33.39 -4.99
C ILE A 124 7.46 32.16 -4.80
N GLU A 125 8.15 32.03 -3.68
CA GLU A 125 8.94 30.83 -3.34
C GLU A 125 8.09 29.55 -3.40
N LEU A 126 6.93 29.56 -2.75
CA LEU A 126 6.01 28.42 -2.72
C LEU A 126 5.42 28.12 -4.09
N LEU A 127 5.07 29.14 -4.88
CA LEU A 127 4.58 28.96 -6.24
C LEU A 127 5.64 28.40 -7.16
N ARG A 128 6.91 28.82 -7.00
CA ARG A 128 8.05 28.25 -7.72
C ARG A 128 8.25 26.76 -7.37
N LEU A 129 8.14 26.42 -6.10
CA LEU A 129 8.24 25.02 -5.63
C LEU A 129 7.22 24.12 -6.33
N VAL A 130 6.02 24.63 -6.61
CA VAL A 130 4.95 23.87 -7.29
C VAL A 130 4.83 24.14 -8.79
N GLY A 131 5.70 25.00 -9.37
CA GLY A 131 5.75 25.33 -10.79
C GLY A 131 4.58 26.18 -11.29
N LEU A 132 4.14 27.16 -10.51
CA LEU A 132 3.00 28.05 -10.80
C LEU A 132 3.30 29.54 -10.52
N GLU A 133 4.55 29.96 -10.61
CA GLU A 133 4.95 31.34 -10.34
C GLU A 133 4.32 32.36 -11.29
N ASP A 134 4.02 31.98 -12.53
CA ASP A 134 3.34 32.76 -13.56
C ASP A 134 1.83 32.91 -13.33
N ARG A 135 1.28 32.21 -12.33
CA ARG A 135 -0.16 32.15 -12.01
C ARG A 135 -0.57 32.90 -10.76
N VAL A 136 0.32 33.69 -10.15
CA VAL A 136 0.08 34.37 -8.85
C VAL A 136 -1.20 35.21 -8.81
N ASP A 137 -1.54 35.89 -9.93
CA ASP A 137 -2.72 36.73 -10.05
C ASP A 137 -3.95 36.03 -10.66
N SER A 138 -3.81 34.74 -11.03
CA SER A 138 -4.92 33.94 -11.56
C SER A 138 -5.92 33.59 -10.47
N TYR A 139 -7.19 33.42 -10.85
CA TYR A 139 -8.24 32.93 -9.95
C TYR A 139 -8.41 31.40 -10.06
N PRO A 140 -8.86 30.72 -9.01
CA PRO A 140 -9.08 29.26 -9.05
C PRO A 140 -10.00 28.79 -10.17
N SER A 141 -10.96 29.58 -10.61
CA SER A 141 -11.87 29.25 -11.71
C SER A 141 -11.16 29.06 -13.05
N GLY A 142 -10.01 29.73 -13.26
CA GLY A 142 -9.21 29.63 -14.49
C GLY A 142 -8.13 28.55 -14.44
N LEU A 143 -8.07 27.72 -13.40
CA LEU A 143 -7.06 26.68 -13.21
C LEU A 143 -7.61 25.27 -13.53
N SER A 144 -6.75 24.39 -14.09
CA SER A 144 -7.01 22.97 -14.19
C SER A 144 -7.06 22.31 -12.79
N GLY A 145 -7.58 21.08 -12.70
CA GLY A 145 -7.61 20.31 -11.44
C GLY A 145 -6.22 20.15 -10.82
N GLY A 146 -5.22 19.77 -11.61
CA GLY A 146 -3.84 19.62 -11.17
C GLY A 146 -3.22 20.95 -10.70
N GLN A 147 -3.50 22.05 -11.39
CA GLN A 147 -3.06 23.39 -10.96
C GLN A 147 -3.70 23.78 -9.62
N LYS A 148 -5.01 23.54 -9.44
CA LYS A 148 -5.70 23.77 -8.16
C LYS A 148 -5.05 22.96 -7.04
N GLN A 149 -4.69 21.72 -7.31
CA GLN A 149 -4.03 20.84 -6.34
C GLN A 149 -2.63 21.37 -5.97
N ARG A 150 -1.85 21.79 -6.95
CA ARG A 150 -0.53 22.42 -6.70
C ARG A 150 -0.66 23.67 -5.84
N VAL A 151 -1.66 24.52 -6.06
CA VAL A 151 -1.95 25.69 -5.21
C VAL A 151 -2.34 25.25 -3.79
N ALA A 152 -3.17 24.22 -3.65
CA ALA A 152 -3.56 23.69 -2.34
C ALA A 152 -2.34 23.14 -1.56
N ILE A 153 -1.41 22.46 -2.24
CA ILE A 153 -0.13 22.02 -1.67
C ILE A 153 0.73 23.22 -1.25
N ALA A 154 0.92 24.22 -2.12
CA ALA A 154 1.67 25.44 -1.78
C ALA A 154 1.10 26.15 -0.56
N ARG A 155 -0.23 26.29 -0.48
CA ARG A 155 -0.92 26.84 0.67
C ARG A 155 -0.71 26.03 1.95
N ALA A 156 -0.74 24.70 1.86
CA ALA A 156 -0.50 23.81 3.00
C ALA A 156 0.94 23.93 3.53
N LEU A 157 1.91 24.26 2.67
CA LEU A 157 3.31 24.46 3.01
C LEU A 157 3.64 25.90 3.50
N ALA A 158 2.67 26.82 3.50
CA ALA A 158 2.91 28.24 3.76
C ALA A 158 3.65 28.52 5.08
N ASN A 159 3.35 27.75 6.12
CA ASN A 159 3.85 27.96 7.48
C ASN A 159 5.03 27.04 7.86
N ASP A 160 5.79 26.54 6.91
CA ASP A 160 6.90 25.62 7.12
C ASP A 160 6.53 24.40 7.99
N PRO A 161 5.45 23.67 7.62
CA PRO A 161 5.01 22.55 8.43
C PRO A 161 6.06 21.45 8.46
N LYS A 162 6.07 20.67 9.55
CA LYS A 162 6.87 19.44 9.67
C LYS A 162 6.09 18.21 9.25
N ILE A 163 4.79 18.31 9.20
CA ILE A 163 3.85 17.25 8.85
C ILE A 163 2.92 17.76 7.74
N LEU A 164 2.68 16.96 6.72
CA LEU A 164 1.69 17.22 5.68
C LEU A 164 0.66 16.09 5.66
N LEU A 165 -0.60 16.42 5.90
CA LEU A 165 -1.71 15.50 5.82
C LEU A 165 -2.38 15.65 4.46
N CYS A 166 -2.52 14.56 3.71
CA CYS A 166 -3.13 14.52 2.39
C CYS A 166 -4.38 13.62 2.41
N ASP A 167 -5.57 14.24 2.41
CA ASP A 167 -6.86 13.52 2.39
C ASP A 167 -7.31 13.38 0.93
N GLU A 168 -7.09 12.20 0.33
CA GLU A 168 -7.43 11.86 -1.06
C GLU A 168 -6.97 12.91 -2.10
N ALA A 169 -5.74 13.40 -1.95
CA ALA A 169 -5.22 14.54 -2.71
C ALA A 169 -5.12 14.33 -4.24
N THR A 170 -5.39 13.13 -4.75
CA THR A 170 -5.34 12.79 -6.17
C THR A 170 -6.64 12.24 -6.74
N SER A 171 -7.68 12.03 -5.90
CA SER A 171 -8.90 11.33 -6.31
C SER A 171 -9.75 12.04 -7.39
N ALA A 172 -9.56 13.35 -7.56
CA ALA A 172 -10.28 14.17 -8.55
C ALA A 172 -9.45 14.48 -9.80
N LEU A 173 -8.31 13.78 -9.99
CA LEU A 173 -7.35 14.03 -11.07
C LEU A 173 -7.30 12.85 -12.05
N ASP A 174 -6.94 13.12 -13.30
CA ASP A 174 -6.58 12.08 -14.26
C ASP A 174 -5.22 11.43 -13.92
N LEU A 175 -4.88 10.34 -14.60
CA LEU A 175 -3.72 9.52 -14.28
C LEU A 175 -2.41 10.31 -14.40
N GLU A 176 -2.19 11.02 -15.51
CA GLU A 176 -0.96 11.79 -15.79
C GLU A 176 -0.78 12.90 -14.74
N THR A 177 -1.84 13.65 -14.47
CA THR A 177 -1.84 14.69 -13.42
C THR A 177 -1.59 14.09 -12.03
N THR A 178 -2.12 12.89 -11.75
CA THR A 178 -1.87 12.18 -10.49
C THR A 178 -0.39 11.86 -10.32
N GLU A 179 0.26 11.30 -11.35
CA GLU A 179 1.69 10.98 -11.33
C GLU A 179 2.54 12.23 -11.06
N ASP A 180 2.21 13.34 -11.70
CA ASP A 180 2.87 14.64 -11.50
C ASP A 180 2.74 15.14 -10.05
N ILE A 181 1.57 15.02 -9.44
CA ILE A 181 1.33 15.43 -8.05
C ILE A 181 2.09 14.52 -7.09
N LEU A 182 2.13 13.22 -7.34
CA LEU A 182 2.88 12.26 -6.52
C LEU A 182 4.39 12.52 -6.59
N ALA A 183 4.92 12.79 -7.80
CA ALA A 183 6.31 13.17 -8.00
C ALA A 183 6.65 14.48 -7.26
N LEU A 184 5.75 15.47 -7.30
CA LEU A 184 5.89 16.71 -6.53
C LEU A 184 5.93 16.46 -5.03
N LEU A 185 4.99 15.67 -4.48
CA LEU A 185 4.95 15.34 -3.05
C LEU A 185 6.20 14.58 -2.59
N LYS A 186 6.69 13.63 -3.40
CA LYS A 186 7.92 12.90 -3.11
C LYS A 186 9.15 13.80 -3.13
N ARG A 187 9.20 14.79 -4.04
CA ARG A 187 10.24 15.83 -4.07
C ARG A 187 10.18 16.70 -2.82
N ILE A 188 9.01 17.19 -2.46
CA ILE A 188 8.77 18.01 -1.26
C ILE A 188 9.18 17.25 0.01
N ASN A 189 8.80 15.99 0.15
CA ASN A 189 9.19 15.15 1.29
C ASN A 189 10.72 15.09 1.43
N ARG A 190 11.44 14.81 0.34
CA ARG A 190 12.90 14.69 0.35
C ARG A 190 13.62 16.02 0.59
N GLU A 191 13.18 17.11 -0.08
CA GLU A 191 13.85 18.42 0.00
C GLU A 191 13.58 19.12 1.33
N LEU A 192 12.35 19.06 1.83
CA LEU A 192 11.94 19.73 3.06
C LEU A 192 12.01 18.82 4.29
N LYS A 193 12.27 17.51 4.11
CA LYS A 193 12.34 16.48 5.16
C LYS A 193 11.09 16.51 6.06
N ILE A 194 9.91 16.59 5.46
CA ILE A 194 8.63 16.59 6.16
C ILE A 194 8.02 15.19 6.18
N THR A 195 7.34 14.84 7.25
CA THR A 195 6.54 13.61 7.32
C THR A 195 5.22 13.82 6.58
N ILE A 196 4.85 12.89 5.71
CA ILE A 196 3.57 12.95 4.97
C ILE A 196 2.69 11.79 5.40
N VAL A 197 1.45 12.08 5.82
CA VAL A 197 0.41 11.06 5.97
C VAL A 197 -0.58 11.22 4.83
N PHE A 198 -0.72 10.18 4.02
CA PHE A 198 -1.50 10.20 2.79
C PHE A 198 -2.63 9.18 2.83
N ILE A 199 -3.86 9.63 2.62
CA ILE A 199 -5.02 8.74 2.46
C ILE A 199 -5.32 8.53 0.99
N THR A 200 -5.56 7.29 0.61
CA THR A 200 -6.07 6.95 -0.71
C THR A 200 -6.84 5.62 -0.68
N HIS A 201 -7.65 5.39 -1.70
CA HIS A 201 -8.21 4.09 -2.02
C HIS A 201 -7.55 3.46 -3.26
N GLN A 202 -6.55 4.14 -3.85
CA GLN A 202 -5.81 3.73 -5.05
C GLN A 202 -4.46 3.13 -4.65
N LEU A 203 -4.24 1.84 -4.94
CA LEU A 203 -2.97 1.17 -4.64
C LEU A 203 -1.82 1.60 -5.56
N GLU A 204 -2.15 2.13 -6.73
CA GLU A 204 -1.19 2.75 -7.66
C GLU A 204 -0.44 3.89 -6.99
N VAL A 205 -1.14 4.69 -6.17
CA VAL A 205 -0.54 5.75 -5.35
C VAL A 205 0.39 5.17 -4.30
N ALA A 206 -0.09 4.14 -3.58
CA ALA A 206 0.67 3.49 -2.52
C ALA A 206 2.00 2.92 -3.04
N LYS A 207 1.95 2.21 -4.17
CA LYS A 207 3.12 1.65 -4.86
C LYS A 207 4.18 2.69 -5.19
N GLN A 208 3.75 3.88 -5.59
CA GLN A 208 4.66 4.91 -6.07
C GLN A 208 5.37 5.67 -4.95
N VAL A 209 4.70 5.93 -3.82
CA VAL A 209 5.19 6.93 -2.87
C VAL A 209 5.23 6.51 -1.40
N PHE A 210 4.57 5.42 -0.98
CA PHE A 210 4.51 5.06 0.44
C PHE A 210 5.72 4.23 0.89
N ASP A 211 6.31 4.61 2.01
CA ASP A 211 7.31 3.82 2.72
C ASP A 211 6.62 2.75 3.58
N HIS A 212 5.65 3.18 4.41
CA HIS A 212 4.80 2.30 5.20
C HIS A 212 3.33 2.51 4.87
N VAL A 213 2.53 1.48 5.11
CA VAL A 213 1.09 1.50 4.86
C VAL A 213 0.31 0.86 6.00
N ALA A 214 -0.86 1.43 6.28
CA ALA A 214 -1.90 0.82 7.10
C ALA A 214 -3.14 0.56 6.24
N VAL A 215 -3.67 -0.65 6.28
CA VAL A 215 -4.94 -1.02 5.64
C VAL A 215 -6.06 -0.88 6.65
N MET A 216 -7.04 -0.06 6.33
CA MET A 216 -8.15 0.25 7.24
C MET A 216 -9.46 -0.32 6.72
N GLU A 217 -10.21 -1.00 7.60
CA GLU A 217 -11.53 -1.54 7.34
C GLU A 217 -12.46 -1.29 8.51
N GLN A 218 -13.66 -0.75 8.28
CA GLN A 218 -14.72 -0.55 9.29
C GLN A 218 -14.25 0.08 10.61
N GLY A 219 -13.33 1.03 10.53
CA GLY A 219 -12.83 1.79 11.68
C GLY A 219 -11.60 1.20 12.37
N VAL A 220 -11.09 0.05 11.95
CA VAL A 220 -9.89 -0.58 12.51
C VAL A 220 -8.76 -0.67 11.48
N ILE A 221 -7.51 -0.68 11.94
CA ILE A 221 -6.36 -1.09 11.10
C ILE A 221 -6.31 -2.61 11.15
N VAL A 222 -6.46 -3.25 9.98
CA VAL A 222 -6.45 -4.72 9.86
C VAL A 222 -5.08 -5.27 9.49
N GLU A 223 -4.22 -4.46 8.89
CA GLU A 223 -2.85 -4.80 8.54
C GLU A 223 -2.01 -3.54 8.40
N GLN A 224 -0.74 -3.57 8.85
CA GLN A 224 0.19 -2.46 8.66
C GLN A 224 1.64 -2.94 8.61
N GLY A 225 2.50 -2.17 7.94
CA GLY A 225 3.92 -2.47 7.81
C GLY A 225 4.59 -1.73 6.65
N GLU A 226 5.79 -2.16 6.28
CA GLU A 226 6.45 -1.69 5.05
C GLU A 226 5.54 -1.97 3.85
N THR A 227 5.41 -1.01 2.95
CA THR A 227 4.44 -1.08 1.83
C THR A 227 4.66 -2.31 0.94
N PHE A 228 5.92 -2.62 0.62
CA PHE A 228 6.22 -3.81 -0.17
C PHE A 228 5.83 -5.10 0.56
N ASP A 229 6.11 -5.21 1.87
CA ASP A 229 5.81 -6.43 2.63
C ASP A 229 4.31 -6.68 2.76
N VAL A 230 3.54 -5.63 3.05
CA VAL A 230 2.07 -5.72 3.16
C VAL A 230 1.44 -6.11 1.83
N PHE A 231 1.94 -5.57 0.69
CA PHE A 231 1.33 -5.83 -0.61
C PHE A 231 1.87 -7.06 -1.34
N SER A 232 3.10 -7.48 -1.02
CA SER A 232 3.67 -8.70 -1.61
C SER A 232 3.24 -9.98 -0.89
N ALA A 233 2.89 -9.88 0.41
CA ALA A 233 2.47 -11.03 1.22
C ALA A 233 1.28 -10.64 2.13
N PRO A 234 0.12 -10.25 1.54
CA PRO A 234 -1.03 -9.80 2.30
C PRO A 234 -1.61 -10.92 3.15
N LYS A 235 -1.86 -10.63 4.44
CA LYS A 235 -2.37 -11.61 5.41
C LYS A 235 -3.88 -11.51 5.57
N HIS A 236 -4.39 -10.28 5.74
CA HIS A 236 -5.81 -10.05 5.98
C HIS A 236 -6.63 -10.18 4.68
N PRO A 237 -7.86 -10.75 4.72
CA PRO A 237 -8.72 -10.91 3.53
C PRO A 237 -8.96 -9.61 2.77
N THR A 238 -9.14 -8.50 3.47
CA THR A 238 -9.33 -7.16 2.87
C THR A 238 -8.09 -6.71 2.10
N THR A 239 -6.89 -6.91 2.66
CA THR A 239 -5.63 -6.60 1.97
C THR A 239 -5.47 -7.47 0.73
N LYS A 240 -5.74 -8.79 0.84
CA LYS A 240 -5.73 -9.72 -0.31
C LYS A 240 -6.68 -9.27 -1.41
N SER A 241 -7.90 -8.84 -1.03
CA SER A 241 -8.90 -8.35 -2.00
C SER A 241 -8.46 -7.05 -2.69
N LEU A 242 -7.85 -6.11 -1.95
CA LEU A 242 -7.33 -4.87 -2.51
C LEU A 242 -6.18 -5.14 -3.48
N VAL A 243 -5.20 -5.93 -3.07
CA VAL A 243 -4.04 -6.31 -3.88
C VAL A 243 -4.46 -7.13 -5.11
N GLY A 244 -5.39 -8.09 -4.96
CA GLY A 244 -5.91 -8.87 -6.07
C GLY A 244 -6.59 -8.03 -7.15
N ARG A 245 -7.32 -6.98 -6.76
CA ARG A 245 -7.91 -6.03 -7.72
C ARG A 245 -6.85 -5.18 -8.40
N PHE A 246 -5.86 -4.71 -7.67
CA PHE A 246 -4.75 -3.93 -8.20
C PHE A 246 -3.92 -4.73 -9.20
N LEU A 247 -3.59 -5.99 -8.90
CA LEU A 247 -2.86 -6.87 -9.80
C LEU A 247 -3.72 -7.37 -10.97
N GLY A 248 -5.02 -7.04 -11.00
CA GLY A 248 -5.93 -7.39 -12.09
C GLY A 248 -6.13 -8.90 -12.27
N ILE A 249 -6.02 -9.67 -11.19
CA ILE A 249 -6.08 -11.14 -11.22
C ILE A 249 -7.51 -11.60 -11.52
N SER A 250 -7.82 -11.70 -12.81
CA SER A 250 -9.11 -12.22 -13.27
C SER A 250 -8.97 -12.89 -14.64
N LEU A 251 -9.75 -13.95 -14.86
CA LEU A 251 -9.89 -14.60 -16.16
C LEU A 251 -11.35 -14.48 -16.62
N PRO A 252 -11.61 -14.15 -17.90
CA PRO A 252 -12.97 -14.16 -18.44
C PRO A 252 -13.53 -15.59 -18.37
N PRO A 253 -14.78 -15.81 -17.86
CA PRO A 253 -15.41 -17.14 -17.79
C PRO A 253 -15.41 -17.86 -19.14
N GLN A 254 -15.66 -17.16 -20.24
CA GLN A 254 -15.70 -17.72 -21.59
C GLN A 254 -14.33 -18.29 -22.04
N LEU A 255 -13.22 -17.75 -21.56
CA LEU A 255 -11.89 -18.28 -21.84
C LEU A 255 -11.73 -19.68 -21.24
N ILE A 256 -12.22 -19.87 -20.01
CA ILE A 256 -12.07 -21.14 -19.28
C ILE A 256 -12.73 -22.31 -20.02
N GLU A 257 -13.89 -22.08 -20.63
CA GLU A 257 -14.64 -23.09 -21.40
C GLU A 257 -13.86 -23.55 -22.65
N SER A 258 -13.06 -22.66 -23.22
CA SER A 258 -12.28 -22.93 -24.44
C SER A 258 -10.90 -23.53 -24.17
N LEU A 259 -10.44 -23.59 -22.91
CA LEU A 259 -9.12 -24.10 -22.56
C LEU A 259 -9.02 -25.64 -22.76
N PRO A 260 -7.89 -26.16 -23.29
CA PRO A 260 -7.62 -27.58 -23.33
C PRO A 260 -7.53 -28.20 -21.92
N ALA A 261 -7.44 -29.50 -21.83
CA ALA A 261 -7.23 -30.22 -20.58
C ALA A 261 -5.89 -29.84 -19.95
N GLY A 262 -5.86 -29.69 -18.62
CA GLY A 262 -4.67 -29.32 -17.86
C GLY A 262 -5.02 -28.68 -16.52
N GLU A 263 -4.00 -28.47 -15.71
CA GLU A 263 -4.10 -27.83 -14.39
C GLU A 263 -3.97 -26.33 -14.53
N LEU A 264 -4.94 -25.58 -13.98
CA LEU A 264 -4.93 -24.12 -13.94
C LEU A 264 -4.35 -23.68 -12.62
N VAL A 265 -3.28 -22.88 -12.66
CA VAL A 265 -2.50 -22.52 -11.47
C VAL A 265 -2.24 -21.02 -11.44
N GLN A 266 -2.40 -20.43 -10.25
CA GLN A 266 -1.94 -19.07 -9.94
C GLN A 266 -0.61 -19.17 -9.19
N LEU A 267 0.36 -18.38 -9.65
CA LEU A 267 1.69 -18.27 -9.09
C LEU A 267 1.94 -16.83 -8.69
N THR A 268 2.41 -16.59 -7.45
CA THR A 268 2.80 -15.26 -6.96
C THR A 268 4.29 -15.25 -6.68
N TYR A 269 4.99 -14.30 -7.31
CA TYR A 269 6.43 -14.09 -7.19
C TYR A 269 6.72 -12.83 -6.39
N ARG A 270 7.84 -12.81 -5.68
CA ARG A 270 8.28 -11.69 -4.87
C ARG A 270 9.78 -11.42 -5.03
N GLY A 271 10.16 -10.15 -5.25
CA GLY A 271 11.56 -9.75 -5.30
C GLY A 271 12.34 -10.50 -6.37
N ASP A 272 13.54 -10.95 -6.02
CA ASP A 272 14.48 -11.56 -6.97
C ASP A 272 13.95 -12.87 -7.59
N ASP A 273 13.05 -13.59 -6.92
CA ASP A 273 12.41 -14.81 -7.45
C ASP A 273 11.62 -14.51 -8.75
N ALA A 274 11.13 -13.28 -8.92
CA ALA A 274 10.44 -12.87 -10.14
C ALA A 274 11.38 -12.69 -11.36
N LEU A 275 12.70 -12.70 -11.15
CA LEU A 275 13.70 -12.53 -12.20
C LEU A 275 14.21 -13.89 -12.72
N GLU A 276 13.91 -15.01 -12.04
CA GLU A 276 14.31 -16.34 -12.48
C GLU A 276 13.42 -16.85 -13.64
N PRO A 277 13.98 -17.56 -14.63
CA PRO A 277 13.21 -18.12 -15.77
C PRO A 277 12.46 -19.40 -15.38
N LEU A 278 11.78 -19.40 -14.22
CA LEU A 278 11.18 -20.58 -13.57
C LEU A 278 10.22 -21.35 -14.50
N ILE A 279 9.37 -20.64 -15.23
CA ILE A 279 8.36 -21.24 -16.11
C ILE A 279 9.01 -22.05 -17.23
N SER A 280 9.99 -21.46 -17.92
CA SER A 280 10.70 -22.14 -19.02
C SER A 280 11.55 -23.30 -18.51
N ASP A 281 12.21 -23.13 -17.37
CA ASP A 281 13.04 -24.19 -16.78
C ASP A 281 12.23 -25.42 -16.38
N VAL A 282 11.07 -25.20 -15.75
CA VAL A 282 10.17 -26.29 -15.36
C VAL A 282 9.56 -26.96 -16.60
N ALA A 283 9.12 -26.19 -17.60
CA ALA A 283 8.55 -26.69 -18.82
C ALA A 283 9.53 -27.65 -19.54
N VAL A 284 10.79 -27.20 -19.71
CA VAL A 284 11.83 -28.00 -20.39
C VAL A 284 12.23 -29.23 -19.55
N ARG A 285 12.46 -29.04 -18.24
CA ARG A 285 12.93 -30.11 -17.33
C ARG A 285 11.91 -31.24 -17.20
N ARG A 286 10.61 -30.91 -17.16
CA ARG A 286 9.53 -31.87 -16.94
C ARG A 286 8.84 -32.33 -18.22
N GLY A 287 9.15 -31.73 -19.37
CA GLY A 287 8.53 -32.05 -20.66
C GLY A 287 7.03 -31.72 -20.68
N VAL A 288 6.62 -30.64 -20.01
CA VAL A 288 5.24 -30.17 -19.97
C VAL A 288 5.08 -28.90 -20.79
N SER A 289 3.86 -28.63 -21.26
CA SER A 289 3.50 -27.36 -21.86
C SER A 289 2.94 -26.47 -20.80
N ILE A 290 3.49 -25.22 -20.69
CA ILE A 290 3.00 -24.18 -19.77
C ILE A 290 2.56 -22.98 -20.60
N ASN A 291 1.25 -22.72 -20.62
CA ASN A 291 0.67 -21.58 -21.30
C ASN A 291 0.32 -20.49 -20.29
N VAL A 292 0.87 -19.28 -20.47
CA VAL A 292 0.56 -18.10 -19.63
C VAL A 292 -0.73 -17.47 -20.14
N LEU A 293 -1.78 -17.52 -19.33
CA LEU A 293 -3.11 -16.98 -19.63
C LEU A 293 -3.28 -15.55 -19.13
N HIS A 294 -2.63 -15.23 -18.00
CA HIS A 294 -2.58 -13.90 -17.41
C HIS A 294 -1.21 -13.69 -16.79
N GLY A 295 -0.68 -12.48 -16.91
CA GLY A 295 0.58 -12.11 -16.27
C GLY A 295 0.60 -10.61 -15.97
N ASN A 296 0.91 -10.28 -14.72
CA ASN A 296 1.16 -8.90 -14.30
C ASN A 296 2.38 -8.86 -13.39
N VAL A 297 3.28 -7.90 -13.63
CA VAL A 297 4.44 -7.63 -12.78
C VAL A 297 4.45 -6.17 -12.41
N GLU A 298 4.32 -5.89 -11.13
CA GLU A 298 4.32 -4.55 -10.57
C GLU A 298 5.58 -4.28 -9.76
N TYR A 299 6.13 -3.07 -9.85
CA TYR A 299 7.35 -2.69 -9.16
C TYR A 299 7.07 -1.71 -8.03
N PHE A 300 7.48 -2.07 -6.82
CA PHE A 300 7.50 -1.21 -5.64
C PHE A 300 8.94 -0.72 -5.44
N GLY A 301 9.25 0.47 -5.95
CA GLY A 301 10.63 0.90 -6.14
C GLY A 301 11.33 0.01 -7.17
N THR A 302 12.32 -0.76 -6.74
CA THR A 302 13.05 -1.74 -7.58
C THR A 302 12.62 -3.19 -7.34
N ARG A 303 11.73 -3.43 -6.38
CA ARG A 303 11.31 -4.78 -5.97
C ARG A 303 10.04 -5.21 -6.73
N PRO A 304 10.09 -6.25 -7.57
CA PRO A 304 8.92 -6.73 -8.30
C PRO A 304 8.00 -7.57 -7.41
N ILE A 305 6.70 -7.50 -7.71
CA ILE A 305 5.66 -8.46 -7.32
C ILE A 305 5.03 -8.93 -8.62
N GLY A 306 5.10 -10.23 -8.89
CA GLY A 306 4.52 -10.82 -10.10
C GLY A 306 3.42 -11.81 -9.77
N VAL A 307 2.36 -11.79 -10.57
CA VAL A 307 1.32 -12.81 -10.54
C VAL A 307 1.13 -13.37 -11.95
N LEU A 308 1.19 -14.68 -12.06
CA LEU A 308 0.90 -15.40 -13.30
C LEU A 308 -0.25 -16.37 -13.07
N ILE A 309 -1.15 -16.49 -14.06
CA ILE A 309 -2.09 -17.60 -14.16
C ILE A 309 -1.66 -18.41 -15.38
N VAL A 310 -1.33 -19.68 -15.14
CA VAL A 310 -0.82 -20.58 -16.16
C VAL A 310 -1.68 -21.82 -16.27
N LEU A 311 -1.78 -22.35 -17.49
CA LEU A 311 -2.33 -23.68 -17.76
C LEU A 311 -1.17 -24.63 -18.03
N ILE A 312 -1.08 -25.71 -17.24
CA ILE A 312 -0.05 -26.73 -17.35
C ILE A 312 -0.67 -27.99 -17.91
N SER A 313 -0.14 -28.47 -19.03
CA SER A 313 -0.64 -29.68 -19.74
C SER A 313 0.51 -30.60 -20.16
N GLY A 314 0.24 -31.91 -20.16
CA GLY A 314 1.21 -32.94 -20.45
C GLY A 314 0.77 -34.29 -19.87
N GLU A 315 1.71 -35.21 -19.74
CA GLU A 315 1.47 -36.48 -19.05
C GLU A 315 1.23 -36.27 -17.55
N ASP A 316 0.25 -36.93 -16.94
CA ASP A 316 -0.18 -36.73 -15.54
C ASP A 316 0.98 -36.78 -14.53
N GLY A 317 1.94 -37.69 -14.74
CA GLY A 317 3.12 -37.82 -13.90
C GLY A 317 4.04 -36.58 -13.97
N ALA A 318 4.28 -36.09 -15.20
CA ALA A 318 5.09 -34.93 -15.47
C ALA A 318 4.43 -33.62 -14.94
N VAL A 319 3.10 -33.50 -15.12
CA VAL A 319 2.33 -32.37 -14.60
C VAL A 319 2.42 -32.32 -13.08
N ARG A 320 2.20 -33.43 -12.36
CA ARG A 320 2.34 -33.46 -10.89
C ARG A 320 3.73 -33.02 -10.41
N GLN A 321 4.80 -33.46 -11.10
CA GLN A 321 6.17 -33.04 -10.77
C GLN A 321 6.40 -31.57 -11.07
N ALA A 322 5.87 -31.05 -12.18
CA ALA A 322 5.95 -29.61 -12.52
C ALA A 322 5.25 -28.75 -11.48
N LEU A 323 4.06 -29.13 -11.02
CA LEU A 323 3.34 -28.44 -9.94
C LEU A 323 4.15 -28.42 -8.64
N ALA A 324 4.79 -29.53 -8.27
CA ALA A 324 5.63 -29.60 -7.08
C ALA A 324 6.88 -28.69 -7.19
N ASP A 325 7.55 -28.68 -8.34
CA ASP A 325 8.69 -27.82 -8.61
C ASP A 325 8.31 -26.32 -8.53
N LEU A 326 7.20 -25.93 -9.17
CA LEU A 326 6.68 -24.58 -9.12
C LEU A 326 6.34 -24.15 -7.69
N LYS A 327 5.59 -24.99 -6.96
CA LYS A 327 5.20 -24.72 -5.56
C LYS A 327 6.39 -24.48 -4.64
N SER A 328 7.50 -25.16 -4.88
CA SER A 328 8.71 -25.02 -4.05
C SER A 328 9.48 -23.74 -4.26
N LYS A 329 9.20 -22.98 -5.35
CA LYS A 329 10.00 -21.84 -5.80
C LYS A 329 9.23 -20.51 -5.87
N VAL A 330 7.93 -20.50 -5.59
CA VAL A 330 7.10 -19.29 -5.60
C VAL A 330 6.62 -18.95 -4.20
N LEU A 331 6.30 -17.68 -3.97
CA LEU A 331 5.80 -17.22 -2.68
C LEU A 331 4.43 -17.83 -2.35
N GLU A 332 3.50 -17.77 -3.30
CA GLU A 332 2.19 -18.39 -3.18
C GLU A 332 1.88 -19.22 -4.43
N PHE A 333 1.29 -20.38 -4.22
CA PHE A 333 0.90 -21.32 -5.25
C PHE A 333 -0.52 -21.79 -4.99
N HIS A 334 -1.40 -21.60 -5.96
CA HIS A 334 -2.79 -22.03 -5.85
C HIS A 334 -3.26 -22.73 -7.12
N VAL A 335 -3.79 -23.94 -6.96
CA VAL A 335 -4.56 -24.60 -8.02
C VAL A 335 -5.95 -23.96 -8.08
N LEU A 336 -6.40 -23.62 -9.29
CA LEU A 336 -7.67 -22.94 -9.50
C LEU A 336 -8.73 -23.89 -10.05
N ASP A 337 -9.89 -23.91 -9.40
CA ASP A 337 -11.06 -24.67 -9.86
C ASP A 337 -11.68 -23.99 -11.08
N ARG A 338 -11.51 -24.62 -12.25
CA ARG A 338 -12.00 -24.14 -13.54
C ARG A 338 -13.53 -23.98 -13.54
N ALA A 339 -14.25 -24.91 -12.90
CA ALA A 339 -15.72 -24.88 -12.89
C ALA A 339 -16.25 -23.67 -12.11
N LYS A 340 -15.58 -23.30 -11.00
CA LYS A 340 -15.94 -22.08 -10.25
C LYS A 340 -15.70 -20.81 -11.06
N ILE A 341 -14.57 -20.72 -11.79
CA ILE A 341 -14.29 -19.54 -12.64
C ILE A 341 -15.28 -19.46 -13.80
N ALA A 342 -15.58 -20.57 -14.46
CA ALA A 342 -16.59 -20.63 -15.50
C ALA A 342 -17.98 -20.21 -15.00
N ALA A 343 -18.30 -20.48 -13.72
CA ALA A 343 -19.51 -20.01 -13.04
C ALA A 343 -19.44 -18.52 -12.59
N GLY A 344 -18.38 -17.80 -12.92
CA GLY A 344 -18.22 -16.36 -12.60
C GLY A 344 -17.57 -16.06 -11.25
N ALA A 345 -16.98 -17.05 -10.59
CA ALA A 345 -16.21 -16.81 -9.38
C ALA A 345 -14.89 -16.04 -9.69
N THR A 346 -14.45 -15.22 -8.76
CA THR A 346 -13.11 -14.60 -8.84
C THR A 346 -12.03 -15.69 -8.65
N THR A 347 -10.80 -15.44 -9.12
CA THR A 347 -9.68 -16.37 -8.92
C THR A 347 -9.45 -16.73 -7.46
N THR A 348 -9.58 -15.75 -6.55
CA THR A 348 -9.47 -15.99 -5.10
C THR A 348 -10.55 -16.92 -4.56
N GLN A 349 -11.79 -16.84 -5.08
CA GLN A 349 -12.90 -17.73 -4.72
C GLN A 349 -12.77 -19.12 -5.35
N ALA A 350 -12.02 -19.21 -6.45
CA ALA A 350 -11.78 -20.44 -7.19
C ALA A 350 -10.57 -21.24 -6.71
N ILE A 351 -9.86 -20.78 -5.66
CA ILE A 351 -8.74 -21.54 -5.09
C ILE A 351 -9.23 -22.90 -4.61
N ASP A 352 -8.59 -23.97 -5.07
CA ASP A 352 -8.84 -25.35 -4.65
C ASP A 352 -7.84 -25.76 -3.55
N ALA A 353 -8.23 -25.53 -2.30
CA ALA A 353 -7.42 -25.86 -1.14
C ALA A 353 -7.12 -27.38 -1.01
N ALA A 354 -7.99 -28.24 -1.55
CA ALA A 354 -7.76 -29.68 -1.52
C ALA A 354 -6.67 -30.08 -2.53
N ALA A 355 -6.71 -29.52 -3.74
CA ALA A 355 -5.66 -29.73 -4.75
C ALA A 355 -4.32 -29.14 -4.30
N ASP A 356 -4.32 -27.95 -3.69
CA ASP A 356 -3.12 -27.34 -3.09
C ASP A 356 -2.45 -28.24 -2.04
N ALA A 357 -3.24 -28.91 -1.21
CA ALA A 357 -2.74 -29.83 -0.18
C ALA A 357 -2.12 -31.11 -0.81
N GLN A 358 -2.72 -31.65 -1.88
CA GLN A 358 -2.20 -32.84 -2.58
C GLN A 358 -0.82 -32.55 -3.21
N VAL A 359 -0.60 -31.39 -3.80
CA VAL A 359 0.71 -30.97 -4.33
C VAL A 359 1.76 -30.84 -3.21
N GLY A 360 1.36 -30.52 -1.97
CA GLY A 360 2.26 -30.45 -0.80
C GLY A 360 2.70 -31.79 -0.26
N GLY A 361 1.87 -32.84 -0.40
CA GLY A 361 2.15 -34.18 0.15
C GLY A 361 3.32 -34.88 -0.51
N VAL A 362 3.64 -34.55 -1.75
CA VAL A 362 4.76 -35.15 -2.51
C VAL A 362 6.13 -34.67 -1.98
N ASN A 363 6.21 -33.42 -1.47
CA ASN A 363 7.46 -32.87 -0.95
C ASN A 363 7.73 -33.26 0.51
N ALA A 364 6.71 -33.48 1.33
CA ALA A 364 6.88 -33.89 2.73
C ALA A 364 7.49 -35.28 2.85
N SER A 365 7.10 -36.23 1.96
CA SER A 365 7.69 -37.57 1.92
C SER A 365 9.13 -37.59 1.41
N SER A 366 9.50 -36.72 0.47
CA SER A 366 10.89 -36.62 -0.04
C SER A 366 11.81 -35.91 0.95
N GLN A 367 11.35 -34.89 1.67
CA GLN A 367 12.13 -34.21 2.72
C GLN A 367 12.30 -35.09 3.97
N GLN A 368 11.29 -35.89 4.34
CA GLN A 368 11.42 -36.88 5.41
C GLN A 368 12.39 -38.03 5.02
N ALA A 369 12.39 -38.49 3.78
CA ALA A 369 13.33 -39.47 3.29
C ALA A 369 14.78 -38.93 3.26
N GLN A 370 14.99 -37.68 2.82
CA GLN A 370 16.30 -37.03 2.84
C GLN A 370 16.79 -36.73 4.27
N ALA A 371 15.91 -36.32 5.17
CA ALA A 371 16.26 -36.11 6.58
C ALA A 371 16.61 -37.43 7.30
N GLN A 372 15.92 -38.52 6.98
CA GLN A 372 16.25 -39.86 7.51
C GLN A 372 17.57 -40.37 6.97
N GLN A 373 17.87 -40.12 5.68
CA GLN A 373 19.12 -40.51 5.07
C GLN A 373 20.32 -39.73 5.66
N ALA A 374 20.17 -38.41 5.84
CA ALA A 374 21.17 -37.56 6.50
C ALA A 374 21.40 -37.95 7.97
N GLN A 375 20.35 -38.35 8.70
CA GLN A 375 20.50 -38.87 10.07
C GLN A 375 21.20 -40.24 10.12
N ALA A 376 20.95 -41.11 9.15
CA ALA A 376 21.62 -42.40 9.06
C ALA A 376 23.11 -42.25 8.73
N GLU A 377 23.47 -41.33 7.82
CA GLU A 377 24.86 -41.01 7.49
C GLU A 377 25.62 -40.38 8.66
N ALA A 378 24.97 -39.44 9.39
CA ALA A 378 25.55 -38.86 10.61
C ALA A 378 25.80 -39.92 11.70
N GLN A 379 24.88 -40.88 11.86
CA GLN A 379 25.01 -41.96 12.82
C GLN A 379 26.09 -42.97 12.46
N GLN A 380 26.29 -43.24 11.16
CA GLN A 380 27.42 -44.05 10.69
C GLN A 380 28.77 -43.38 10.92
N ALA A 381 28.89 -42.08 10.63
CA ALA A 381 30.11 -41.31 10.90
C ALA A 381 30.49 -41.27 12.39
N GLN A 382 29.49 -41.13 13.28
CA GLN A 382 29.72 -41.19 14.73
C GLN A 382 30.18 -42.57 15.20
N ASN A 383 29.67 -43.66 14.63
CA ASN A 383 30.06 -45.01 14.95
C ASN A 383 31.49 -45.35 14.43
N GLU A 384 31.91 -44.73 13.34
CA GLU A 384 33.28 -44.88 12.81
C GLU A 384 34.31 -44.12 13.66
N GLN A 385 33.98 -42.90 14.09
CA GLN A 385 34.83 -42.12 15.04
C GLN A 385 35.00 -42.87 16.39
N THR A 386 33.94 -43.43 16.92
CA THR A 386 34.03 -44.19 18.20
C THR A 386 34.83 -45.49 18.05
N LYS A 387 34.96 -46.06 16.86
CA LYS A 387 35.79 -47.22 16.59
C LYS A 387 37.27 -46.88 16.35
N GLU A 388 37.58 -45.67 15.88
CA GLU A 388 38.94 -45.16 15.76
C GLU A 388 39.55 -44.74 17.12
N GLU A 389 38.74 -44.16 18.03
CA GLU A 389 39.16 -43.77 19.39
C GLU A 389 39.36 -45.01 20.31
N ALA A 390 38.82 -46.19 19.91
CA ALA A 390 38.97 -47.43 20.68
C ALA A 390 40.14 -48.34 20.21
N ARG A 391 40.93 -47.89 19.23
CA ARG A 391 42.16 -48.55 18.72
C ARG A 391 43.41 -47.76 19.12
#